data_48c7ffcf667faedf6b5145ca437283c0
#
_entry.id   48c7ffcf667faedf6b5145ca437283c0
#
_cell.length_a   1.000
_cell.length_b   1.000
_cell.length_c   1.000
_cell.angle_alpha   90.00
_cell.angle_beta   90.00
_cell.angle_gamma   90.00
#
_symmetry.space_group_name_H-M   'P 1'
#
loop_
_entity.id
_entity.type
_entity.pdbx_description
1 polymer ?
#
loop_
_entity_poly.entity_id
_entity_poly.type
_entity_poly.pdbx_seq_one_letter_code
_entity_poly.pdbx_strand_id
1 'polypeptide(L)'
;MRIAIDTGGTFTDIVYLQDSRLVVLKVFSTPADPGRAVIEGLRRIGPDAGVVVRHGTTVATNAMLERKGARVAFLTTKGFEDTIAIGRQARPKLYDWFQPVPECLVPAALRFGVAERVSSRGELLQTTDPRELAAVCEAIAAAGVDAIAVSTLFSFANTDSEVKIAAALESLGLPLSISHRILPEFREYERASTVVANAYVAPKVGSYIAALAKKVSSEFPQGRLEVMQSSGGIISARLAAAEPVRTMLSGPAGGVIGAYKLASLAGFDHIIGFDMGGTSTDVCLVDSTGPRISNESIITGIPVGVPMLDIHTAGAGGGSIARFDTGGLLRVGPESAGSDPGPICFGKGTLPTVTDANLALGRLDTDRFLGGSVRLDLERTRKYLDEAKGSLGSVEEFASGILRVIETSMEKAIRVISVEKGYDPRDFTLVAFGGGGPLHACSLARALQVPRVLVPALPGALSAVGILLADTMREYSRTVMQAVDSDLEGSFAELEGLGFIEFEAEGLKGESFRSVDLRYTGQGYELNIPYGPGMEAEFHALHKRRYG
;
A
#
# COMPACT_ATOMS: atom_id res chain seq x y z
N MET A 1 12.74 -1.16 24.41
CA MET A 1 11.29 -1.35 24.18
C MET A 1 10.97 -1.20 22.70
N ARG A 2 9.99 -1.95 22.15
CA ARG A 2 9.51 -1.79 20.75
C ARG A 2 8.07 -1.30 20.78
N ILE A 3 7.77 -0.24 20.03
CA ILE A 3 6.43 0.40 19.94
C ILE A 3 6.03 0.48 18.48
N ALA A 4 4.87 -0.02 18.13
CA ALA A 4 4.30 0.12 16.79
C ALA A 4 3.24 1.22 16.77
N ILE A 5 3.22 1.99 15.70
CA ILE A 5 2.31 3.12 15.52
C ILE A 5 1.74 3.06 14.11
N ASP A 6 0.43 2.91 14.02
CA ASP A 6 -0.30 3.02 12.76
C ASP A 6 -1.09 4.33 12.73
N THR A 7 -0.76 5.19 11.76
CA THR A 7 -1.43 6.48 11.63
C THR A 7 -2.55 6.39 10.60
N GLY A 8 -3.77 6.25 11.08
CA GLY A 8 -4.98 6.35 10.26
C GLY A 8 -5.49 7.79 10.10
N GLY A 9 -6.58 7.96 9.33
CA GLY A 9 -7.18 9.29 9.08
C GLY A 9 -7.81 9.94 10.30
N THR A 10 -8.37 9.16 11.23
CA THR A 10 -9.09 9.65 12.41
C THR A 10 -8.32 9.40 13.70
N PHE A 11 -7.78 8.20 13.86
CA PHE A 11 -7.01 7.78 15.02
C PHE A 11 -5.64 7.29 14.61
N THR A 12 -4.69 7.48 15.52
CA THR A 12 -3.37 6.87 15.50
C THR A 12 -3.36 5.80 16.59
N ASP A 13 -3.19 4.56 16.16
CA ASP A 13 -3.15 3.39 17.03
C ASP A 13 -1.70 3.08 17.41
N ILE A 14 -1.44 3.00 18.71
CA ILE A 14 -0.13 2.73 19.28
C ILE A 14 -0.19 1.43 20.06
N VAL A 15 0.67 0.48 19.72
CA VAL A 15 0.71 -0.84 20.34
C VAL A 15 2.12 -1.15 20.82
N TYR A 16 2.22 -1.68 22.04
CA TYR A 16 3.47 -2.09 22.64
C TYR A 16 3.26 -3.23 23.64
N LEU A 17 4.34 -3.88 24.01
CA LEU A 17 4.35 -4.92 25.05
C LEU A 17 4.76 -4.30 26.40
N GLN A 18 3.92 -4.48 27.41
CA GLN A 18 4.21 -4.17 28.80
C GLN A 18 3.88 -5.40 29.63
N ASP A 19 4.84 -5.88 30.41
CA ASP A 19 4.69 -7.07 31.27
C ASP A 19 4.10 -8.29 30.51
N SER A 20 4.61 -8.54 29.32
CA SER A 20 4.14 -9.59 28.38
C SER A 20 2.68 -9.46 27.92
N ARG A 21 2.05 -8.29 28.10
CA ARG A 21 0.72 -7.99 27.60
C ARG A 21 0.77 -6.93 26.51
N LEU A 22 -0.05 -7.11 25.50
CA LEU A 22 -0.26 -6.07 24.49
C LEU A 22 -1.09 -4.93 25.09
N VAL A 23 -0.54 -3.73 25.04
CA VAL A 23 -1.21 -2.50 25.44
C VAL A 23 -1.53 -1.69 24.18
N VAL A 24 -2.75 -1.17 24.10
CA VAL A 24 -3.20 -0.30 23.01
C VAL A 24 -3.51 1.08 23.54
N LEU A 25 -2.90 2.10 22.94
CA LEU A 25 -3.20 3.49 23.19
C LEU A 25 -3.71 4.10 21.87
N LYS A 26 -4.90 4.73 21.92
CA LYS A 26 -5.43 5.48 20.78
C LYS A 26 -5.30 6.99 21.04
N VAL A 27 -4.77 7.71 20.06
CA VAL A 27 -4.72 9.17 20.06
C VAL A 27 -5.40 9.71 18.80
N PHE A 28 -5.94 10.92 18.87
CA PHE A 28 -6.49 11.54 17.66
C PHE A 28 -5.37 11.84 16.67
N SER A 29 -5.60 11.48 15.41
CA SER A 29 -4.67 11.84 14.34
C SER A 29 -4.67 13.35 14.12
N THR A 30 -3.50 13.85 13.71
CA THR A 30 -3.30 15.25 13.34
C THR A 30 -2.95 15.32 11.85
N PRO A 31 -3.92 15.36 10.92
CA PRO A 31 -3.69 15.22 9.47
C PRO A 31 -2.70 16.24 8.90
N ALA A 32 -2.66 17.46 9.47
CA ALA A 32 -1.73 18.51 9.06
C ALA A 32 -0.27 18.23 9.48
N ASP A 33 -0.05 17.52 10.60
CA ASP A 33 1.27 17.08 11.09
C ASP A 33 1.11 15.71 11.77
N PRO A 34 1.12 14.60 11.01
CA PRO A 34 0.96 13.27 11.57
C PRO A 34 2.01 12.90 12.62
N GLY A 35 3.21 13.47 12.52
CA GLY A 35 4.29 13.28 13.48
C GLY A 35 3.97 13.78 14.88
N ARG A 36 3.08 14.75 15.01
CA ARG A 36 2.64 15.27 16.31
C ARG A 36 1.90 14.20 17.13
N ALA A 37 0.97 13.48 16.51
CA ALA A 37 0.24 12.40 17.19
C ALA A 37 1.19 11.28 17.62
N VAL A 38 2.20 10.95 16.79
CA VAL A 38 3.24 9.96 17.12
C VAL A 38 4.01 10.37 18.37
N ILE A 39 4.55 11.58 18.40
CA ILE A 39 5.36 12.07 19.53
C ILE A 39 4.51 12.24 20.79
N GLU A 40 3.28 12.72 20.67
CA GLU A 40 2.35 12.82 21.81
C GLU A 40 2.08 11.44 22.43
N GLY A 41 1.85 10.42 21.59
CA GLY A 41 1.66 9.07 22.06
C GLY A 41 2.88 8.50 22.78
N LEU A 42 4.08 8.71 22.23
CA LEU A 42 5.33 8.29 22.85
C LEU A 42 5.55 8.97 24.21
N ARG A 43 5.26 10.27 24.32
CA ARG A 43 5.35 11.00 25.60
C ARG A 43 4.40 10.46 26.67
N ARG A 44 3.18 10.04 26.29
CA ARG A 44 2.21 9.42 27.20
C ARG A 44 2.69 8.06 27.72
N ILE A 45 3.41 7.31 26.90
CA ILE A 45 3.98 6.00 27.27
C ILE A 45 5.22 6.19 28.14
N GLY A 46 6.05 7.21 27.86
CA GLY A 46 7.32 7.46 28.56
C GLY A 46 8.34 6.34 28.38
N PRO A 47 8.68 5.92 27.14
CA PRO A 47 9.54 4.78 26.93
C PRO A 47 10.97 5.04 27.43
N ASP A 48 11.65 3.98 27.85
CA ASP A 48 13.06 4.00 28.22
C ASP A 48 13.98 4.32 27.04
N ALA A 49 15.26 4.60 27.33
CA ALA A 49 16.30 4.76 26.32
C ALA A 49 16.38 3.56 25.35
N GLY A 50 16.72 3.82 24.09
CA GLY A 50 16.83 2.76 23.08
C GLY A 50 15.49 2.25 22.54
N VAL A 51 14.43 3.06 22.63
CA VAL A 51 13.12 2.70 22.04
C VAL A 51 13.22 2.52 20.53
N VAL A 52 12.61 1.47 20.02
CA VAL A 52 12.43 1.23 18.58
C VAL A 52 10.98 1.55 18.22
N VAL A 53 10.78 2.61 17.47
CA VAL A 53 9.47 3.04 16.97
C VAL A 53 9.28 2.48 15.57
N ARG A 54 8.29 1.63 15.36
CA ARG A 54 7.87 1.10 14.07
C ARG A 54 6.64 1.84 13.60
N HIS A 55 6.70 2.46 12.45
CA HIS A 55 5.68 3.38 11.99
C HIS A 55 5.06 2.96 10.66
N GLY A 56 3.74 2.78 10.63
CA GLY A 56 2.91 2.72 9.44
C GLY A 56 2.38 4.13 9.12
N THR A 57 2.50 4.55 7.86
CA THR A 57 2.14 5.91 7.45
C THR A 57 1.27 5.94 6.21
N THR A 58 0.27 6.82 6.19
CA THR A 58 -0.58 7.07 5.02
C THR A 58 -0.11 8.25 4.17
N VAL A 59 0.99 8.92 4.54
CA VAL A 59 1.43 10.17 3.90
C VAL A 59 1.74 9.98 2.41
N ALA A 60 2.42 8.88 2.04
CA ALA A 60 2.73 8.56 0.63
C ALA A 60 1.46 8.28 -0.17
N THR A 61 0.58 7.42 0.36
CA THR A 61 -0.70 7.07 -0.28
C THR A 61 -1.58 8.29 -0.46
N ASN A 62 -1.72 9.13 0.58
CA ASN A 62 -2.54 10.34 0.52
C ASN A 62 -1.97 11.36 -0.47
N ALA A 63 -0.63 11.52 -0.56
CA ALA A 63 -0.01 12.42 -1.54
C ALA A 63 -0.35 12.01 -2.98
N MET A 64 -0.41 10.71 -3.28
CA MET A 64 -0.85 10.19 -4.58
C MET A 64 -2.36 10.37 -4.82
N LEU A 65 -3.20 10.00 -3.84
CA LEU A 65 -4.66 10.09 -3.95
C LEU A 65 -5.16 11.52 -4.13
N GLU A 66 -4.59 12.46 -3.37
CA GLU A 66 -4.97 13.86 -3.39
C GLU A 66 -4.28 14.66 -4.51
N ARG A 67 -3.39 14.04 -5.29
CA ARG A 67 -2.57 14.69 -6.31
C ARG A 67 -1.78 15.89 -5.75
N LYS A 68 -1.28 15.78 -4.51
CA LYS A 68 -0.52 16.82 -3.79
C LYS A 68 0.95 16.41 -3.58
N GLY A 69 1.61 15.97 -4.62
CA GLY A 69 3.04 15.66 -4.63
C GLY A 69 3.89 16.78 -5.18
N ALA A 70 5.15 16.46 -5.45
CA ALA A 70 6.17 17.37 -5.96
C ALA A 70 5.99 17.69 -7.46
N ARG A 71 6.49 18.82 -7.89
CA ARG A 71 6.72 19.13 -9.30
C ARG A 71 7.98 18.39 -9.77
N VAL A 72 7.81 17.36 -10.59
CA VAL A 72 8.87 16.43 -10.99
C VAL A 72 9.38 16.75 -12.39
N ALA A 73 10.73 16.76 -12.59
CA ALA A 73 11.34 16.60 -13.90
C ALA A 73 11.56 15.12 -14.19
N PHE A 74 11.15 14.64 -15.37
CA PHE A 74 11.42 13.29 -15.84
C PHE A 74 12.51 13.33 -16.91
N LEU A 75 13.62 12.62 -16.66
CA LEU A 75 14.75 12.51 -17.57
C LEU A 75 14.86 11.08 -18.09
N THR A 76 14.92 10.93 -19.41
CA THR A 76 14.97 9.62 -20.07
C THR A 76 15.83 9.66 -21.34
N THR A 77 15.99 8.54 -22.01
CA THR A 77 16.58 8.45 -23.34
C THR A 77 15.81 9.32 -24.34
N LYS A 78 16.52 10.12 -25.13
CA LYS A 78 15.92 11.00 -26.15
C LYS A 78 15.02 10.25 -27.13
N GLY A 79 13.82 10.81 -27.33
CA GLY A 79 12.76 10.20 -28.15
C GLY A 79 11.82 9.27 -27.36
N PHE A 80 12.02 9.12 -26.03
CA PHE A 80 11.18 8.30 -25.14
C PHE A 80 10.55 9.14 -24.01
N GLU A 81 10.55 10.44 -24.11
CA GLU A 81 10.02 11.37 -23.12
C GLU A 81 8.54 11.12 -22.82
N ASP A 82 7.79 10.70 -23.82
CA ASP A 82 6.35 10.47 -23.71
C ASP A 82 5.95 9.07 -23.27
N THR A 83 6.92 8.17 -22.98
CA THR A 83 6.65 6.79 -22.53
C THR A 83 5.67 6.75 -21.36
N ILE A 84 5.85 7.63 -20.35
CA ILE A 84 4.99 7.72 -19.17
C ILE A 84 3.58 8.27 -19.45
N ALA A 85 3.38 8.99 -20.56
CA ALA A 85 2.07 9.49 -20.97
C ALA A 85 1.35 8.53 -21.92
N ILE A 86 2.09 7.86 -22.81
CA ILE A 86 1.56 6.86 -23.73
C ILE A 86 1.09 5.62 -22.97
N GLY A 87 1.91 5.17 -22.00
CA GLY A 87 1.60 4.01 -21.19
C GLY A 87 1.35 2.74 -22.01
N ARG A 88 0.49 1.88 -21.52
CA ARG A 88 0.05 0.64 -22.20
C ARG A 88 -1.12 0.85 -23.16
N GLN A 89 -1.68 2.06 -23.23
CA GLN A 89 -2.86 2.40 -24.02
C GLN A 89 -4.08 1.49 -23.73
N ALA A 90 -4.10 0.86 -22.56
CA ALA A 90 -5.22 0.05 -22.10
C ALA A 90 -6.39 0.96 -21.71
N ARG A 91 -7.58 0.68 -22.25
CA ARG A 91 -8.80 1.40 -21.87
C ARG A 91 -9.31 0.88 -20.52
N PRO A 92 -9.49 1.73 -19.50
CA PRO A 92 -10.05 1.30 -18.22
C PRO A 92 -11.47 0.74 -18.34
N LYS A 93 -12.25 1.27 -19.32
CA LYS A 93 -13.60 0.78 -19.65
C LYS A 93 -13.72 0.56 -21.16
N LEU A 94 -13.89 -0.69 -21.58
CA LEU A 94 -13.88 -1.08 -23.00
C LEU A 94 -14.96 -0.38 -23.83
N TYR A 95 -16.13 -0.10 -23.25
CA TYR A 95 -17.31 0.42 -23.96
C TYR A 95 -17.62 1.89 -23.65
N ASP A 96 -16.70 2.62 -23.01
CA ASP A 96 -16.83 4.06 -22.78
C ASP A 96 -15.97 4.83 -23.79
N TRP A 97 -16.62 5.49 -24.75
CA TRP A 97 -15.95 6.26 -25.83
C TRP A 97 -15.43 7.62 -25.37
N PHE A 98 -15.90 8.12 -24.23
CA PHE A 98 -15.61 9.46 -23.72
C PHE A 98 -14.76 9.45 -22.47
N GLN A 99 -13.92 8.42 -22.30
CA GLN A 99 -13.03 8.35 -21.14
C GLN A 99 -12.03 9.51 -21.15
N PRO A 100 -11.86 10.20 -20.02
CA PRO A 100 -10.78 11.15 -19.89
C PRO A 100 -9.43 10.42 -20.02
N VAL A 101 -8.49 11.04 -20.72
CA VAL A 101 -7.10 10.57 -20.74
C VAL A 101 -6.57 10.66 -19.31
N PRO A 102 -5.97 9.62 -18.74
CA PRO A 102 -5.37 9.68 -17.41
C PRO A 102 -4.34 10.82 -17.34
N GLU A 103 -4.47 11.67 -16.35
CA GLU A 103 -3.54 12.77 -16.15
C GLU A 103 -2.16 12.23 -15.75
N CYS A 104 -1.14 12.55 -16.53
CA CYS A 104 0.24 12.17 -16.24
C CYS A 104 0.79 13.00 -15.08
N LEU A 105 1.55 12.39 -14.17
CA LEU A 105 2.19 13.09 -13.04
C LEU A 105 3.19 14.16 -13.49
N VAL A 106 3.81 13.96 -14.67
CA VAL A 106 4.80 14.90 -15.21
C VAL A 106 4.26 15.52 -16.50
N PRO A 107 3.98 16.83 -16.52
CA PRO A 107 3.58 17.56 -17.73
C PRO A 107 4.66 17.46 -18.82
N ALA A 108 4.26 17.55 -20.10
CA ALA A 108 5.16 17.43 -21.25
C ALA A 108 6.37 18.40 -21.18
N ALA A 109 6.16 19.62 -20.69
CA ALA A 109 7.21 20.63 -20.56
C ALA A 109 8.30 20.28 -19.51
N LEU A 110 8.07 19.26 -18.67
CA LEU A 110 9.00 18.79 -17.65
C LEU A 110 9.59 17.41 -17.96
N ARG A 111 9.45 16.94 -19.20
CA ARG A 111 10.07 15.71 -19.70
C ARG A 111 11.27 16.05 -20.56
N PHE A 112 12.41 15.51 -20.22
CA PHE A 112 13.69 15.82 -20.85
C PHE A 112 14.32 14.56 -21.43
N GLY A 113 14.82 14.64 -22.66
CA GLY A 113 15.54 13.57 -23.33
C GLY A 113 17.04 13.82 -23.31
N VAL A 114 17.82 12.78 -23.04
CA VAL A 114 19.28 12.77 -23.15
C VAL A 114 19.70 11.84 -24.28
N ALA A 115 20.59 12.30 -25.14
CA ALA A 115 21.13 11.51 -26.23
C ALA A 115 22.12 10.47 -25.65
N GLU A 116 21.58 9.34 -25.26
CA GLU A 116 22.28 8.12 -24.87
C GLU A 116 21.55 6.92 -25.45
N ARG A 117 22.21 5.79 -25.56
CA ARG A 117 21.55 4.56 -26.01
C ARG A 117 22.26 3.33 -25.46
N VAL A 118 21.50 2.50 -24.75
CA VAL A 118 21.85 1.13 -24.38
C VAL A 118 21.05 0.16 -25.24
N SER A 119 21.64 -0.95 -25.67
CA SER A 119 20.93 -2.02 -26.38
C SER A 119 20.21 -2.95 -25.41
N SER A 120 19.29 -3.78 -25.93
CA SER A 120 18.62 -4.83 -25.14
C SER A 120 19.57 -5.86 -24.52
N ARG A 121 20.83 -5.91 -24.99
CA ARG A 121 21.90 -6.78 -24.46
C ARG A 121 22.81 -6.08 -23.47
N GLY A 122 22.49 -4.82 -23.09
CA GLY A 122 23.33 -4.02 -22.20
C GLY A 122 24.54 -3.37 -22.85
N GLU A 123 24.67 -3.41 -24.19
CA GLU A 123 25.77 -2.76 -24.89
C GLU A 123 25.54 -1.25 -24.97
N LEU A 124 26.54 -0.46 -24.63
CA LEU A 124 26.48 1.00 -24.73
C LEU A 124 26.71 1.41 -26.20
N LEU A 125 25.62 1.75 -26.91
CA LEU A 125 25.66 2.14 -28.32
C LEU A 125 25.97 3.61 -28.52
N GLN A 126 25.54 4.48 -27.56
CA GLN A 126 25.78 5.91 -27.59
C GLN A 126 25.97 6.43 -26.18
N THR A 127 27.06 7.15 -25.95
CA THR A 127 27.33 7.86 -24.70
C THR A 127 26.79 9.28 -24.75
N THR A 128 26.31 9.78 -23.61
CA THR A 128 25.87 11.18 -23.48
C THR A 128 27.03 12.14 -23.69
N ASP A 129 26.82 13.18 -24.52
CA ASP A 129 27.75 14.31 -24.64
C ASP A 129 27.67 15.16 -23.34
N PRO A 130 28.79 15.42 -22.67
CA PRO A 130 28.81 16.25 -21.45
C PRO A 130 28.20 17.64 -21.63
N ARG A 131 28.31 18.24 -22.83
CA ARG A 131 27.73 19.57 -23.11
C ARG A 131 26.21 19.51 -23.22
N GLU A 132 25.68 18.46 -23.89
CA GLU A 132 24.23 18.23 -23.97
C GLU A 132 23.66 17.96 -22.57
N LEU A 133 24.33 17.15 -21.78
CA LEU A 133 23.91 16.86 -20.41
C LEU A 133 23.91 18.12 -19.53
N ALA A 134 24.93 18.98 -19.65
CA ALA A 134 24.98 20.26 -18.93
C ALA A 134 23.79 21.17 -19.32
N ALA A 135 23.47 21.28 -20.62
CA ALA A 135 22.31 22.04 -21.08
C ALA A 135 20.98 21.50 -20.54
N VAL A 136 20.83 20.18 -20.43
CA VAL A 136 19.66 19.55 -19.80
C VAL A 136 19.60 19.86 -18.30
N CYS A 137 20.73 19.82 -17.58
CA CYS A 137 20.78 20.22 -16.18
C CYS A 137 20.36 21.68 -15.96
N GLU A 138 20.84 22.60 -16.82
CA GLU A 138 20.43 24.01 -16.79
C GLU A 138 18.94 24.19 -17.06
N ALA A 139 18.38 23.45 -18.03
CA ALA A 139 16.96 23.48 -18.33
C ALA A 139 16.10 22.97 -17.16
N ILE A 140 16.53 21.89 -16.48
CA ILE A 140 15.86 21.37 -15.28
C ILE A 140 15.94 22.39 -14.13
N ALA A 141 17.10 23.02 -13.90
CA ALA A 141 17.27 24.05 -12.89
C ALA A 141 16.33 25.25 -13.13
N ALA A 142 16.22 25.69 -14.41
CA ALA A 142 15.34 26.78 -14.80
C ALA A 142 13.84 26.44 -14.71
N ALA A 143 13.48 25.16 -14.75
CA ALA A 143 12.10 24.71 -14.70
C ALA A 143 11.45 24.80 -13.31
N GLY A 144 12.23 25.04 -12.23
CA GLY A 144 11.70 25.20 -10.87
C GLY A 144 10.98 23.95 -10.36
N VAL A 145 11.62 22.79 -10.50
CA VAL A 145 11.11 21.49 -10.03
C VAL A 145 11.58 21.20 -8.61
N ASP A 146 10.83 20.32 -7.92
CA ASP A 146 11.11 19.92 -6.53
C ASP A 146 11.88 18.60 -6.44
N ALA A 147 11.85 17.77 -7.49
CA ALA A 147 12.51 16.47 -7.55
C ALA A 147 12.75 16.04 -9.00
N ILE A 148 13.66 15.10 -9.18
CA ILE A 148 14.04 14.58 -10.50
C ILE A 148 13.89 13.06 -10.52
N ALA A 149 13.23 12.53 -11.57
CA ALA A 149 13.12 11.11 -11.89
C ALA A 149 13.99 10.79 -13.12
N VAL A 150 14.86 9.79 -13.03
CA VAL A 150 15.73 9.34 -14.11
C VAL A 150 15.41 7.89 -14.44
N SER A 151 15.06 7.62 -15.72
CA SER A 151 14.84 6.26 -16.21
C SER A 151 15.22 6.18 -17.69
N THR A 152 16.41 5.64 -17.98
CA THR A 152 16.88 5.46 -19.34
C THR A 152 16.54 4.04 -19.86
N LEU A 153 16.52 3.88 -21.19
CA LEU A 153 16.25 2.58 -21.80
C LEU A 153 17.28 1.54 -21.38
N PHE A 154 16.80 0.34 -21.02
CA PHE A 154 17.63 -0.81 -20.65
C PHE A 154 18.63 -0.55 -19.51
N SER A 155 18.35 0.44 -18.64
CA SER A 155 19.18 0.73 -17.47
C SER A 155 19.29 -0.44 -16.49
N PHE A 156 18.34 -1.38 -16.51
CA PHE A 156 18.42 -2.62 -15.76
C PHE A 156 19.53 -3.57 -16.27
N ALA A 157 19.90 -3.46 -17.55
CA ALA A 157 20.96 -4.28 -18.16
C ALA A 157 22.34 -3.58 -18.11
N ASN A 158 22.37 -2.25 -18.18
CA ASN A 158 23.59 -1.43 -18.05
C ASN A 158 23.27 -0.09 -17.39
N THR A 159 23.88 0.16 -16.24
CA THR A 159 23.61 1.33 -15.40
C THR A 159 24.49 2.53 -15.72
N ASP A 160 25.53 2.42 -16.58
CA ASP A 160 26.57 3.43 -16.80
C ASP A 160 26.02 4.80 -17.20
N SER A 161 24.99 4.81 -18.07
CA SER A 161 24.34 6.05 -18.50
C SER A 161 23.64 6.76 -17.33
N GLU A 162 22.85 6.04 -16.54
CA GLU A 162 22.14 6.62 -15.38
C GLU A 162 23.10 7.07 -14.29
N VAL A 163 24.19 6.35 -14.06
CA VAL A 163 25.23 6.76 -13.09
C VAL A 163 25.86 8.09 -13.49
N LYS A 164 26.22 8.26 -14.77
CA LYS A 164 26.78 9.52 -15.29
C LYS A 164 25.77 10.67 -15.21
N ILE A 165 24.52 10.41 -15.59
CA ILE A 165 23.43 11.39 -15.51
C ILE A 165 23.19 11.81 -14.06
N ALA A 166 23.11 10.84 -13.15
CA ALA A 166 22.91 11.11 -11.73
C ALA A 166 24.02 12.00 -11.14
N ALA A 167 25.28 11.68 -11.43
CA ALA A 167 26.43 12.48 -10.98
C ALA A 167 26.38 13.94 -11.48
N ALA A 168 25.92 14.16 -12.72
CA ALA A 168 25.75 15.53 -13.24
C ALA A 168 24.62 16.29 -12.53
N LEU A 169 23.50 15.59 -12.20
CA LEU A 169 22.33 16.17 -11.55
C LEU A 169 22.53 16.44 -10.03
N GLU A 170 23.49 15.78 -9.38
CA GLU A 170 23.79 16.01 -7.96
C GLU A 170 24.07 17.48 -7.63
N SER A 171 24.68 18.22 -8.57
CA SER A 171 24.96 19.64 -8.42
C SER A 171 23.72 20.51 -8.22
N LEU A 172 22.55 20.05 -8.61
CA LEU A 172 21.28 20.77 -8.45
C LEU A 172 20.72 20.68 -7.01
N GLY A 173 21.24 19.79 -6.17
CA GLY A 173 20.81 19.64 -4.78
C GLY A 173 19.36 19.19 -4.59
N LEU A 174 18.73 18.65 -5.64
CA LEU A 174 17.35 18.14 -5.62
C LEU A 174 17.30 16.64 -5.33
N PRO A 175 16.22 16.14 -4.70
CA PRO A 175 16.00 14.70 -4.55
C PRO A 175 16.01 13.99 -5.91
N LEU A 176 16.85 12.95 -6.03
CA LEU A 176 16.99 12.14 -7.24
C LEU A 176 16.38 10.75 -7.02
N SER A 177 15.50 10.35 -7.92
CA SER A 177 14.96 9.01 -8.04
C SER A 177 15.51 8.36 -9.31
N ILE A 178 16.25 7.25 -9.17
CA ILE A 178 17.00 6.66 -10.27
C ILE A 178 16.55 5.21 -10.47
N SER A 179 16.24 4.85 -11.71
CA SER A 179 15.54 3.61 -12.01
C SER A 179 16.33 2.36 -11.65
N HIS A 180 17.63 2.29 -11.93
CA HIS A 180 18.45 1.12 -11.60
C HIS A 180 18.64 0.89 -10.09
N ARG A 181 18.29 1.89 -9.22
CA ARG A 181 18.31 1.74 -7.76
C ARG A 181 16.96 1.34 -7.21
N ILE A 182 15.87 1.94 -7.72
CA ILE A 182 14.52 1.75 -7.20
C ILE A 182 13.87 0.49 -7.74
N LEU A 183 14.00 0.24 -9.05
CA LEU A 183 13.39 -0.89 -9.75
C LEU A 183 14.28 -1.34 -10.92
N PRO A 184 15.33 -2.15 -10.71
CA PRO A 184 16.25 -2.61 -11.75
C PRO A 184 15.64 -3.74 -12.59
N GLU A 185 14.43 -3.52 -13.10
CA GLU A 185 13.64 -4.49 -13.82
C GLU A 185 13.32 -4.02 -15.24
N PHE A 186 13.06 -4.98 -16.15
CA PHE A 186 12.57 -4.68 -17.49
C PHE A 186 11.17 -4.02 -17.44
N ARG A 187 10.57 -3.70 -18.61
CA ARG A 187 9.31 -2.93 -18.75
C ARG A 187 9.49 -1.44 -18.50
N GLU A 188 9.87 -0.75 -19.55
CA GLU A 188 10.23 0.67 -19.53
C GLU A 188 9.15 1.58 -18.91
N TYR A 189 7.88 1.31 -19.24
CA TYR A 189 6.77 2.14 -18.73
C TYR A 189 6.57 1.97 -17.22
N GLU A 190 6.51 0.74 -16.73
CA GLU A 190 6.30 0.44 -15.31
C GLU A 190 7.48 0.93 -14.47
N ARG A 191 8.71 0.73 -14.97
CA ARG A 191 9.93 1.23 -14.30
C ARG A 191 9.93 2.76 -14.23
N ALA A 192 9.72 3.44 -15.36
CA ALA A 192 9.66 4.90 -15.41
C ALA A 192 8.53 5.47 -14.53
N SER A 193 7.33 4.86 -14.57
CA SER A 193 6.20 5.28 -13.74
C SER A 193 6.48 5.13 -12.26
N THR A 194 7.15 4.04 -11.84
CA THR A 194 7.54 3.79 -10.44
C THR A 194 8.53 4.83 -9.95
N VAL A 195 9.53 5.15 -10.77
CA VAL A 195 10.56 6.14 -10.43
C VAL A 195 9.96 7.55 -10.36
N VAL A 196 9.05 7.88 -11.29
CA VAL A 196 8.28 9.14 -11.26
C VAL A 196 7.40 9.19 -10.01
N ALA A 197 6.71 8.10 -9.66
CA ALA A 197 5.90 8.05 -8.43
C ALA A 197 6.78 8.25 -7.18
N ASN A 198 7.98 7.65 -7.13
CA ASN A 198 8.93 7.90 -6.05
C ASN A 198 9.33 9.37 -5.97
N ALA A 199 9.78 9.96 -7.08
CA ALA A 199 10.16 11.38 -7.13
C ALA A 199 9.01 12.31 -6.73
N TYR A 200 7.78 11.96 -7.11
CA TYR A 200 6.57 12.74 -6.81
C TYR A 200 6.27 12.81 -5.31
N VAL A 201 6.51 11.73 -4.57
CA VAL A 201 6.23 11.70 -3.12
C VAL A 201 7.47 11.99 -2.25
N ALA A 202 8.69 11.87 -2.80
CA ALA A 202 9.94 11.92 -2.04
C ALA A 202 10.15 13.22 -1.23
N PRO A 203 9.93 14.45 -1.74
CA PRO A 203 10.14 15.65 -0.95
C PRO A 203 9.25 15.72 0.29
N LYS A 204 7.97 15.34 0.15
CA LYS A 204 6.98 15.40 1.24
C LYS A 204 7.20 14.28 2.25
N VAL A 205 7.28 13.04 1.79
CA VAL A 205 7.40 11.85 2.65
C VAL A 205 8.79 11.75 3.25
N GLY A 206 9.83 12.00 2.46
CA GLY A 206 11.21 11.98 2.92
C GLY A 206 11.45 13.03 4.03
N SER A 207 10.98 14.27 3.83
CA SER A 207 11.07 15.31 4.86
C SER A 207 10.29 14.93 6.13
N TYR A 208 9.09 14.35 5.99
CA TYR A 208 8.29 13.87 7.11
C TYR A 208 9.02 12.80 7.92
N ILE A 209 9.50 11.75 7.25
CA ILE A 209 10.20 10.63 7.90
C ILE A 209 11.49 11.11 8.56
N ALA A 210 12.29 11.94 7.88
CA ALA A 210 13.53 12.49 8.43
C ALA A 210 13.27 13.38 9.66
N ALA A 211 12.24 14.24 9.61
CA ALA A 211 11.85 15.07 10.73
C ALA A 211 11.37 14.24 11.93
N LEU A 212 10.56 13.20 11.68
CA LEU A 212 10.09 12.29 12.72
C LEU A 212 11.24 11.50 13.34
N ALA A 213 12.14 10.95 12.54
CA ALA A 213 13.34 10.24 13.01
C ALA A 213 14.21 11.14 13.90
N LYS A 214 14.41 12.41 13.48
CA LYS A 214 15.14 13.39 14.28
C LYS A 214 14.45 13.69 15.61
N LYS A 215 13.12 13.85 15.62
CA LYS A 215 12.35 14.07 16.85
C LYS A 215 12.48 12.87 17.79
N VAL A 216 12.32 11.63 17.28
CA VAL A 216 12.46 10.41 18.08
C VAL A 216 13.85 10.32 18.71
N SER A 217 14.94 10.53 17.94
CA SER A 217 16.30 10.44 18.47
C SER A 217 16.66 11.57 19.43
N SER A 218 16.06 12.76 19.28
CA SER A 218 16.33 13.91 20.16
C SER A 218 15.56 13.85 21.48
N GLU A 219 14.33 13.31 21.48
CA GLU A 219 13.50 13.21 22.69
C GLU A 219 13.74 11.92 23.49
N PHE A 220 14.09 10.85 22.79
CA PHE A 220 14.32 9.52 23.40
C PHE A 220 15.76 9.08 23.11
N PRO A 221 16.68 9.12 24.09
CA PRO A 221 18.08 8.77 23.90
C PRO A 221 18.25 7.39 23.26
N GLN A 222 19.06 7.28 22.20
CA GLN A 222 19.23 6.07 21.39
C GLN A 222 17.95 5.56 20.74
N GLY A 223 16.87 6.34 20.71
CA GLY A 223 15.63 6.02 20.01
C GLY A 223 15.83 5.99 18.49
N ARG A 224 15.23 5.00 17.83
CA ARG A 224 15.28 4.87 16.38
C ARG A 224 13.89 4.68 15.78
N LEU A 225 13.73 5.21 14.57
CA LEU A 225 12.53 5.06 13.76
C LEU A 225 12.76 4.01 12.69
N GLU A 226 11.85 3.06 12.60
CA GLU A 226 11.71 2.08 11.53
C GLU A 226 10.34 2.29 10.86
N VAL A 227 10.20 1.95 9.58
CA VAL A 227 8.98 2.22 8.80
C VAL A 227 8.48 0.93 8.15
N MET A 228 7.17 0.72 8.20
CA MET A 228 6.50 -0.37 7.51
C MET A 228 6.50 -0.12 6.01
N GLN A 229 6.88 -1.12 5.21
CA GLN A 229 6.81 -1.06 3.75
C GLN A 229 5.59 -1.80 3.20
N SER A 230 5.30 -1.55 1.94
CA SER A 230 4.14 -2.08 1.20
C SER A 230 4.12 -3.61 1.09
N SER A 231 5.30 -4.25 1.10
CA SER A 231 5.45 -5.72 1.05
C SER A 231 5.27 -6.41 2.40
N GLY A 232 5.04 -5.66 3.46
CA GLY A 232 4.80 -6.22 4.80
C GLY A 232 6.04 -6.29 5.69
N GLY A 233 7.22 -5.88 5.21
CA GLY A 233 8.46 -5.82 5.99
C GLY A 233 8.69 -4.46 6.65
N ILE A 234 9.67 -4.41 7.54
CA ILE A 234 10.16 -3.19 8.17
C ILE A 234 11.46 -2.75 7.53
N ILE A 235 11.58 -1.45 7.22
CA ILE A 235 12.77 -0.83 6.68
C ILE A 235 13.25 0.32 7.57
N SER A 236 14.53 0.71 7.42
CA SER A 236 15.06 1.87 8.13
C SER A 236 14.42 3.18 7.66
N ALA A 237 14.34 4.16 8.57
CA ALA A 237 13.83 5.50 8.21
C ALA A 237 14.64 6.13 7.07
N ARG A 238 15.95 5.83 6.96
CA ARG A 238 16.82 6.32 5.88
C ARG A 238 16.35 5.78 4.52
N LEU A 239 16.12 4.48 4.40
CA LEU A 239 15.64 3.88 3.15
C LEU A 239 14.21 4.36 2.83
N ALA A 240 13.32 4.40 3.81
CA ALA A 240 11.95 4.89 3.63
C ALA A 240 11.90 6.36 3.17
N ALA A 241 12.86 7.20 3.60
CA ALA A 241 12.96 8.57 3.14
C ALA A 241 13.53 8.68 1.71
N ALA A 242 14.44 7.80 1.32
CA ALA A 242 15.01 7.76 -0.03
C ALA A 242 14.06 7.12 -1.06
N GLU A 243 13.36 6.07 -0.67
CA GLU A 243 12.46 5.29 -1.52
C GLU A 243 11.03 5.24 -0.93
N PRO A 244 10.37 6.41 -0.75
CA PRO A 244 9.05 6.45 -0.12
C PRO A 244 7.94 5.73 -0.91
N VAL A 245 8.15 5.44 -2.19
CA VAL A 245 7.26 4.57 -2.97
C VAL A 245 7.03 3.21 -2.30
N ARG A 246 8.00 2.68 -1.57
CA ARG A 246 7.90 1.43 -0.80
C ARG A 246 7.01 1.54 0.44
N THR A 247 6.60 2.74 0.84
CA THR A 247 5.74 2.95 2.03
C THR A 247 4.26 3.16 1.70
N MET A 248 3.91 3.11 0.41
CA MET A 248 2.52 3.21 -0.03
C MET A 248 1.72 2.01 0.48
N LEU A 249 0.50 2.24 0.97
CA LEU A 249 -0.37 1.19 1.54
C LEU A 249 0.24 0.45 2.75
N SER A 250 1.17 1.06 3.49
CA SER A 250 1.83 0.43 4.65
C SER A 250 0.88 0.15 5.82
N GLY A 251 -0.19 0.93 6.00
CA GLY A 251 -1.23 0.65 7.00
C GLY A 251 -1.97 -0.67 6.72
N PRO A 252 -2.60 -0.83 5.55
CA PRO A 252 -3.18 -2.10 5.12
C PRO A 252 -2.18 -3.27 5.18
N ALA A 253 -0.92 -3.05 4.80
CA ALA A 253 0.12 -4.08 4.89
C ALA A 253 0.32 -4.57 6.34
N GLY A 254 0.33 -3.66 7.31
CA GLY A 254 0.33 -4.01 8.74
C GLY A 254 -0.86 -4.90 9.11
N GLY A 255 -2.05 -4.58 8.62
CA GLY A 255 -3.25 -5.39 8.84
C GLY A 255 -3.11 -6.82 8.32
N VAL A 256 -2.59 -6.99 7.11
CA VAL A 256 -2.34 -8.33 6.52
C VAL A 256 -1.34 -9.14 7.36
N ILE A 257 -0.21 -8.53 7.74
CA ILE A 257 0.80 -9.21 8.57
C ILE A 257 0.23 -9.57 9.94
N GLY A 258 -0.56 -8.67 10.55
CA GLY A 258 -1.26 -8.94 11.82
C GLY A 258 -2.23 -10.12 11.71
N ALA A 259 -3.05 -10.12 10.66
CA ALA A 259 -3.98 -11.22 10.39
C ALA A 259 -3.25 -12.55 10.17
N TYR A 260 -2.21 -12.55 9.34
CA TYR A 260 -1.39 -13.73 9.07
C TYR A 260 -0.73 -14.28 10.35
N LYS A 261 0.03 -13.45 11.07
CA LYS A 261 0.77 -13.90 12.26
C LYS A 261 -0.17 -14.44 13.36
N LEU A 262 -1.31 -13.76 13.60
CA LEU A 262 -2.27 -14.22 14.62
C LEU A 262 -3.06 -15.47 14.19
N ALA A 263 -3.43 -15.57 12.92
CA ALA A 263 -4.11 -16.75 12.40
C ALA A 263 -3.18 -17.98 12.45
N SER A 264 -1.90 -17.83 12.06
CA SER A 264 -0.90 -18.91 12.15
C SER A 264 -0.69 -19.37 13.59
N LEU A 265 -0.65 -18.45 14.57
CA LEU A 265 -0.61 -18.80 15.99
C LEU A 265 -1.86 -19.58 16.45
N ALA A 266 -3.00 -19.36 15.80
CA ALA A 266 -4.24 -20.09 16.07
C ALA A 266 -4.36 -21.38 15.23
N GLY A 267 -3.36 -21.74 14.43
CA GLY A 267 -3.32 -22.94 13.59
C GLY A 267 -4.07 -22.84 12.27
N PHE A 268 -4.21 -21.61 11.72
CA PHE A 268 -4.86 -21.35 10.43
C PHE A 268 -3.87 -20.76 9.44
N ASP A 269 -3.50 -21.53 8.41
CA ASP A 269 -2.52 -21.13 7.39
C ASP A 269 -3.16 -20.60 6.10
N HIS A 270 -4.46 -20.89 5.88
CA HIS A 270 -5.23 -20.40 4.74
C HIS A 270 -6.28 -19.41 5.24
N ILE A 271 -6.06 -18.12 4.98
CA ILE A 271 -6.94 -17.07 5.46
C ILE A 271 -7.33 -16.08 4.36
N ILE A 272 -8.54 -15.56 4.48
CA ILE A 272 -8.97 -14.34 3.83
C ILE A 272 -8.97 -13.25 4.90
N GLY A 273 -8.06 -12.28 4.79
CA GLY A 273 -8.05 -11.10 5.63
C GLY A 273 -9.14 -10.12 5.17
N PHE A 274 -9.89 -9.60 6.12
CA PHE A 274 -11.00 -8.67 5.88
C PHE A 274 -10.91 -7.52 6.88
N ASP A 275 -10.34 -6.39 6.43
CA ASP A 275 -10.21 -5.15 7.18
C ASP A 275 -11.29 -4.16 6.75
N MET A 276 -12.20 -3.81 7.63
CA MET A 276 -13.18 -2.76 7.37
C MET A 276 -12.96 -1.58 8.29
N GLY A 277 -12.52 -0.48 7.68
CA GLY A 277 -12.40 0.81 8.32
C GLY A 277 -13.64 1.69 8.20
N GLY A 278 -13.47 2.99 8.43
CA GLY A 278 -14.54 3.98 8.27
C GLY A 278 -14.84 4.32 6.81
N THR A 279 -13.88 4.23 5.90
CA THR A 279 -13.99 4.68 4.50
C THR A 279 -13.92 3.56 3.48
N SER A 280 -13.17 2.52 3.77
CA SER A 280 -12.87 1.41 2.85
C SER A 280 -12.85 0.07 3.54
N THR A 281 -12.84 -0.96 2.73
CA THR A 281 -12.58 -2.35 3.11
C THR A 281 -11.40 -2.84 2.30
N ASP A 282 -10.41 -3.37 2.98
CA ASP A 282 -9.23 -3.99 2.41
C ASP A 282 -9.31 -5.51 2.60
N VAL A 283 -9.11 -6.25 1.51
CA VAL A 283 -9.17 -7.71 1.53
C VAL A 283 -7.88 -8.29 0.96
N CYS A 284 -7.40 -9.36 1.55
CA CYS A 284 -6.20 -10.07 1.12
C CYS A 284 -6.39 -11.59 1.23
N LEU A 285 -5.58 -12.33 0.51
CA LEU A 285 -5.53 -13.79 0.58
C LEU A 285 -4.14 -14.22 1.01
N VAL A 286 -4.09 -15.13 1.99
CA VAL A 286 -2.86 -15.75 2.49
C VAL A 286 -3.04 -17.25 2.40
N ASP A 287 -2.05 -17.94 1.87
CA ASP A 287 -2.01 -19.40 1.84
C ASP A 287 -0.78 -19.92 2.63
N SER A 288 -0.51 -21.21 2.54
CA SER A 288 0.59 -21.86 3.26
C SER A 288 1.98 -21.30 2.92
N THR A 289 2.12 -20.54 1.83
CA THR A 289 3.38 -19.88 1.44
C THR A 289 3.52 -18.49 2.06
N GLY A 290 2.48 -17.99 2.73
CA GLY A 290 2.42 -16.68 3.37
C GLY A 290 1.59 -15.66 2.60
N PRO A 291 1.67 -14.38 3.01
CA PRO A 291 1.00 -13.28 2.33
C PRO A 291 1.51 -13.12 0.89
N ARG A 292 0.58 -12.89 -0.03
CA ARG A 292 0.92 -12.73 -1.45
C ARG A 292 1.50 -11.36 -1.72
N ILE A 293 2.52 -11.35 -2.56
CA ILE A 293 3.17 -10.15 -3.06
C ILE A 293 2.84 -9.98 -4.54
N SER A 294 2.62 -8.76 -4.97
CA SER A 294 2.44 -8.33 -6.36
C SER A 294 3.46 -7.27 -6.72
N ASN A 295 4.10 -7.42 -7.87
CA ASN A 295 4.97 -6.40 -8.48
C ASN A 295 4.21 -5.56 -9.52
N GLU A 296 2.91 -5.73 -9.64
CA GLU A 296 2.04 -5.07 -10.62
C GLU A 296 0.90 -4.31 -9.93
N SER A 297 1.23 -3.42 -9.01
CA SER A 297 0.23 -2.61 -8.32
C SER A 297 -0.09 -1.35 -9.12
N ILE A 298 -1.38 -0.95 -9.12
CA ILE A 298 -1.83 0.30 -9.73
C ILE A 298 -2.35 1.23 -8.64
N ILE A 299 -1.69 2.36 -8.45
CA ILE A 299 -2.10 3.37 -7.49
C ILE A 299 -2.59 4.60 -8.24
N THR A 300 -3.87 4.94 -8.10
CA THR A 300 -4.52 6.07 -8.81
C THR A 300 -4.34 6.04 -10.34
N GLY A 301 -4.31 4.84 -10.93
CA GLY A 301 -4.11 4.66 -12.37
C GLY A 301 -2.64 4.66 -12.82
N ILE A 302 -1.69 4.72 -11.89
CA ILE A 302 -0.25 4.73 -12.16
C ILE A 302 0.33 3.38 -11.73
N PRO A 303 1.02 2.66 -12.61
CA PRO A 303 1.69 1.42 -12.24
C PRO A 303 2.88 1.69 -11.32
N VAL A 304 2.99 0.89 -10.29
CA VAL A 304 4.06 0.90 -9.30
C VAL A 304 4.60 -0.51 -9.16
N GLY A 305 5.83 -0.73 -9.63
CA GLY A 305 6.44 -2.06 -9.74
C GLY A 305 7.20 -2.53 -8.49
N VAL A 306 7.28 -1.72 -7.41
CA VAL A 306 7.90 -2.21 -6.17
C VAL A 306 7.01 -3.28 -5.54
N PRO A 307 7.61 -4.30 -4.88
CA PRO A 307 6.85 -5.34 -4.21
C PRO A 307 5.84 -4.77 -3.22
N MET A 308 4.57 -5.17 -3.35
CA MET A 308 3.47 -4.80 -2.45
C MET A 308 2.66 -6.04 -2.09
N LEU A 309 2.09 -6.07 -0.90
CA LEU A 309 1.09 -7.09 -0.58
C LEU A 309 -0.10 -6.98 -1.52
N ASP A 310 -0.59 -8.13 -2.00
CA ASP A 310 -1.75 -8.21 -2.90
C ASP A 310 -3.03 -7.93 -2.12
N ILE A 311 -3.37 -6.65 -2.02
CA ILE A 311 -4.53 -6.14 -1.28
C ILE A 311 -5.50 -5.54 -2.28
N HIS A 312 -6.77 -5.95 -2.19
CA HIS A 312 -7.85 -5.34 -2.97
C HIS A 312 -8.69 -4.45 -2.07
N THR A 313 -8.80 -3.18 -2.44
CA THR A 313 -9.55 -2.17 -1.70
C THR A 313 -10.89 -1.89 -2.37
N ALA A 314 -11.97 -1.99 -1.59
CA ALA A 314 -13.30 -1.57 -2.00
C ALA A 314 -13.73 -0.31 -1.23
N GLY A 315 -14.39 0.64 -1.92
CA GLY A 315 -14.97 1.84 -1.30
C GLY A 315 -16.23 1.52 -0.48
N ALA A 316 -16.09 0.63 0.50
CA ALA A 316 -17.15 0.11 1.34
C ALA A 316 -16.69 0.15 2.80
N GLY A 317 -17.08 1.17 3.56
CA GLY A 317 -16.68 1.35 4.96
C GLY A 317 -17.86 1.74 5.85
N GLY A 318 -17.60 1.89 7.14
CA GLY A 318 -18.62 2.27 8.12
C GLY A 318 -19.28 3.61 7.84
N GLY A 319 -18.56 4.56 7.24
CA GLY A 319 -19.05 5.88 6.84
C GLY A 319 -19.65 5.93 5.43
N SER A 320 -19.75 4.80 4.70
CA SER A 320 -20.35 4.77 3.36
C SER A 320 -21.78 5.27 3.40
N ILE A 321 -22.07 6.31 2.58
CA ILE A 321 -23.36 7.02 2.58
C ILE A 321 -24.39 6.22 1.81
N ALA A 322 -25.58 6.07 2.39
CA ALA A 322 -26.75 5.45 1.77
C ALA A 322 -27.68 6.51 1.19
N ARG A 323 -28.12 6.28 -0.05
CA ARG A 323 -29.08 7.15 -0.75
C ARG A 323 -29.89 6.35 -1.77
N PHE A 324 -31.03 6.87 -2.15
CA PHE A 324 -31.76 6.38 -3.32
C PHE A 324 -31.29 7.15 -4.57
N ASP A 325 -31.04 6.41 -5.65
CA ASP A 325 -30.72 7.02 -6.95
C ASP A 325 -32.01 7.53 -7.64
N THR A 326 -31.86 8.18 -8.78
CA THR A 326 -32.98 8.74 -9.57
C THR A 326 -34.00 7.69 -10.02
N GLY A 327 -33.63 6.41 -10.02
CA GLY A 327 -34.50 5.27 -10.32
C GLY A 327 -35.16 4.64 -9.10
N GLY A 328 -34.93 5.20 -7.89
CA GLY A 328 -35.46 4.69 -6.62
C GLY A 328 -34.71 3.47 -6.06
N LEU A 329 -33.52 3.14 -6.61
CA LEU A 329 -32.69 2.04 -6.09
C LEU A 329 -31.80 2.51 -4.94
N LEU A 330 -31.76 1.75 -3.87
CA LEU A 330 -30.86 2.00 -2.75
C LEU A 330 -29.40 1.78 -3.17
N ARG A 331 -28.57 2.82 -3.01
CA ARG A 331 -27.12 2.82 -3.21
C ARG A 331 -26.41 3.06 -1.88
N VAL A 332 -25.29 2.39 -1.67
CA VAL A 332 -24.44 2.60 -0.48
C VAL A 332 -22.99 2.74 -0.96
N GLY A 333 -22.39 3.89 -0.66
CA GLY A 333 -21.09 4.27 -1.21
C GLY A 333 -21.12 4.58 -2.72
N PRO A 334 -19.94 4.77 -3.36
CA PRO A 334 -18.59 4.78 -2.75
C PRO A 334 -18.28 5.99 -1.88
N GLU A 335 -19.15 7.02 -1.87
CA GLU A 335 -18.97 8.22 -1.07
C GLU A 335 -19.07 7.90 0.41
N SER A 336 -18.17 8.49 1.20
CA SER A 336 -18.11 8.32 2.66
C SER A 336 -18.33 9.65 3.37
N ALA A 337 -19.03 9.62 4.50
CA ALA A 337 -19.15 10.77 5.40
C ALA A 337 -17.83 11.14 6.10
N GLY A 338 -16.81 10.29 5.97
CA GLY A 338 -15.51 10.51 6.61
C GLY A 338 -15.60 10.57 8.14
N SER A 339 -14.68 11.34 8.74
CA SER A 339 -14.68 11.64 10.17
C SER A 339 -15.37 12.96 10.50
N ASP A 340 -15.46 13.88 9.56
CA ASP A 340 -16.15 15.16 9.65
C ASP A 340 -16.90 15.44 8.34
N PRO A 341 -18.24 15.56 8.35
CA PRO A 341 -19.13 15.55 9.52
C PRO A 341 -19.31 14.18 10.18
N GLY A 342 -18.92 13.07 9.52
CA GLY A 342 -19.04 11.70 10.02
C GLY A 342 -20.47 11.14 9.98
N PRO A 343 -20.66 9.90 10.48
CA PRO A 343 -21.96 9.28 10.69
C PRO A 343 -22.91 10.16 11.54
N ILE A 344 -24.21 9.99 11.34
CA ILE A 344 -25.26 10.71 12.10
C ILE A 344 -25.07 10.51 13.60
N CYS A 345 -24.79 9.26 14.00
CA CYS A 345 -24.61 8.86 15.39
C CYS A 345 -23.44 9.54 16.11
N PHE A 346 -22.51 10.17 15.38
CA PHE A 346 -21.42 10.97 15.97
C PHE A 346 -21.82 12.41 16.30
N GLY A 347 -23.07 12.80 16.01
CA GLY A 347 -23.69 14.06 16.43
C GLY A 347 -23.64 15.18 15.40
N LYS A 348 -22.79 15.13 14.36
CA LYS A 348 -22.68 16.18 13.33
C LYS A 348 -23.31 15.76 11.99
N GLY A 349 -23.13 14.53 11.57
CA GLY A 349 -23.62 14.00 10.29
C GLY A 349 -25.15 14.08 10.16
N THR A 350 -25.62 14.11 8.91
CA THR A 350 -27.05 14.13 8.56
C THR A 350 -27.43 13.12 7.50
N LEU A 351 -26.41 12.50 6.86
CA LEU A 351 -26.62 11.50 5.83
C LEU A 351 -26.48 10.09 6.41
N PRO A 352 -27.44 9.18 6.13
CA PRO A 352 -27.39 7.80 6.59
C PRO A 352 -26.11 7.08 6.17
N THR A 353 -25.49 6.37 7.11
CA THR A 353 -24.29 5.58 6.85
C THR A 353 -24.45 4.12 7.31
N VAL A 354 -23.48 3.27 6.94
CA VAL A 354 -23.43 1.87 7.41
C VAL A 354 -23.31 1.79 8.94
N THR A 355 -22.56 2.71 9.58
CA THR A 355 -22.45 2.79 11.04
C THR A 355 -23.80 3.10 11.68
N ASP A 356 -24.56 4.04 11.12
CA ASP A 356 -25.90 4.37 11.58
C ASP A 356 -26.87 3.20 11.45
N ALA A 357 -26.80 2.45 10.34
CA ALA A 357 -27.59 1.26 10.13
C ALA A 357 -27.28 0.17 11.17
N ASN A 358 -25.99 -0.08 11.47
CA ASN A 358 -25.59 -1.02 12.51
C ASN A 358 -26.07 -0.60 13.91
N LEU A 359 -26.03 0.72 14.23
CA LEU A 359 -26.53 1.24 15.48
C LEU A 359 -28.05 1.09 15.58
N ALA A 360 -28.81 1.46 14.55
CA ALA A 360 -30.28 1.35 14.53
C ALA A 360 -30.77 -0.09 14.70
N LEU A 361 -30.00 -1.07 14.20
CA LEU A 361 -30.27 -2.51 14.35
C LEU A 361 -29.72 -3.11 15.67
N GLY A 362 -29.17 -2.29 16.57
CA GLY A 362 -28.66 -2.76 17.86
C GLY A 362 -27.39 -3.57 17.81
N ARG A 363 -26.62 -3.50 16.70
CA ARG A 363 -25.32 -4.17 16.57
C ARG A 363 -24.17 -3.41 17.22
N LEU A 364 -24.37 -2.12 17.54
CA LEU A 364 -23.43 -1.26 18.26
C LEU A 364 -24.06 -0.81 19.58
N ASP A 365 -23.24 -0.81 20.64
CA ASP A 365 -23.61 -0.29 21.96
C ASP A 365 -23.40 1.23 22.00
N THR A 366 -24.41 1.97 22.49
CA THR A 366 -24.38 3.44 22.56
C THR A 366 -23.32 4.00 23.49
N ASP A 367 -23.01 3.28 24.58
CA ASP A 367 -22.17 3.77 25.67
C ASP A 367 -20.76 3.15 25.68
N ARG A 368 -20.53 2.08 24.91
CA ARG A 368 -19.25 1.36 24.89
C ARG A 368 -18.42 1.58 23.63
N PHE A 369 -18.87 2.45 22.74
CA PHE A 369 -18.14 2.72 21.50
C PHE A 369 -16.77 3.33 21.81
N LEU A 370 -15.72 2.82 21.15
CA LEU A 370 -14.31 3.18 21.39
C LEU A 370 -13.91 3.11 22.90
N GLY A 371 -14.32 2.03 23.56
CA GLY A 371 -14.02 1.85 25.00
C GLY A 371 -14.75 2.84 25.91
N GLY A 372 -15.88 3.41 25.45
CA GLY A 372 -16.68 4.38 26.20
C GLY A 372 -16.22 5.84 26.05
N SER A 373 -15.25 6.11 25.17
CA SER A 373 -14.77 7.49 24.94
C SER A 373 -15.72 8.32 24.05
N VAL A 374 -16.61 7.67 23.30
CA VAL A 374 -17.60 8.31 22.42
C VAL A 374 -18.97 7.68 22.67
N ARG A 375 -19.95 8.51 23.02
CA ARG A 375 -21.34 8.10 23.14
C ARG A 375 -22.04 8.28 21.79
N LEU A 376 -22.73 7.22 21.32
CA LEU A 376 -23.47 7.27 20.06
C LEU A 376 -24.91 7.76 20.28
N ASP A 377 -25.40 8.65 19.41
CA ASP A 377 -26.74 9.23 19.49
C ASP A 377 -27.74 8.38 18.68
N LEU A 378 -28.41 7.43 19.35
CA LEU A 378 -29.40 6.56 18.73
C LEU A 378 -30.69 7.29 18.35
N GLU A 379 -31.16 8.26 19.17
CA GLU A 379 -32.40 8.98 18.88
C GLU A 379 -32.26 9.84 17.63
N ARG A 380 -31.16 10.58 17.55
CA ARG A 380 -30.80 11.35 16.35
C ARG A 380 -30.69 10.42 15.12
N THR A 381 -30.01 9.30 15.27
CA THR A 381 -29.84 8.33 14.19
C THR A 381 -31.17 7.85 13.66
N ARG A 382 -32.08 7.39 14.54
CA ARG A 382 -33.40 6.92 14.15
C ARG A 382 -34.22 8.00 13.43
N LYS A 383 -34.18 9.24 13.92
CA LYS A 383 -34.88 10.37 13.30
C LYS A 383 -34.43 10.57 11.85
N TYR A 384 -33.11 10.71 11.60
CA TYR A 384 -32.60 10.94 10.24
C TYR A 384 -32.76 9.73 9.31
N LEU A 385 -32.68 8.49 9.83
CA LEU A 385 -32.97 7.30 9.06
C LEU A 385 -34.45 7.23 8.65
N ASP A 386 -35.37 7.64 9.54
CA ASP A 386 -36.81 7.70 9.25
C ASP A 386 -37.12 8.74 8.15
N GLU A 387 -36.48 9.91 8.21
CA GLU A 387 -36.59 10.94 7.17
C GLU A 387 -36.03 10.48 5.82
N ALA A 388 -35.00 9.62 5.80
CA ALA A 388 -34.30 9.17 4.59
C ALA A 388 -34.79 7.85 4.02
N LYS A 389 -35.64 7.08 4.71
CA LYS A 389 -36.06 5.72 4.30
C LYS A 389 -36.91 5.64 3.03
N GLY A 390 -37.38 6.79 2.52
CA GLY A 390 -38.22 6.85 1.32
C GLY A 390 -39.56 6.11 1.51
N SER A 391 -39.86 5.19 0.59
CA SER A 391 -41.10 4.39 0.60
C SER A 391 -41.03 3.14 1.46
N LEU A 392 -39.90 2.86 2.13
CA LEU A 392 -39.75 1.67 2.99
C LEU A 392 -40.56 1.81 4.27
N GLY A 393 -41.09 0.68 4.78
CA GLY A 393 -42.04 0.65 5.87
C GLY A 393 -41.48 1.06 7.23
N SER A 394 -40.19 0.77 7.49
CA SER A 394 -39.58 1.05 8.80
C SER A 394 -38.09 1.43 8.68
N VAL A 395 -37.57 1.99 9.77
CA VAL A 395 -36.14 2.29 9.93
C VAL A 395 -35.30 1.00 9.87
N GLU A 396 -35.80 -0.08 10.45
CA GLU A 396 -35.16 -1.39 10.49
C GLU A 396 -35.06 -2.01 9.08
N GLU A 397 -36.10 -1.86 8.27
CA GLU A 397 -36.10 -2.31 6.87
C GLU A 397 -35.07 -1.55 6.04
N PHE A 398 -35.03 -0.22 6.21
CA PHE A 398 -34.03 0.63 5.54
C PHE A 398 -32.61 0.30 5.99
N ALA A 399 -32.35 0.21 7.30
CA ALA A 399 -31.07 -0.15 7.85
C ALA A 399 -30.58 -1.54 7.38
N SER A 400 -31.49 -2.53 7.37
CA SER A 400 -31.21 -3.87 6.84
C SER A 400 -30.91 -3.84 5.34
N GLY A 401 -31.60 -2.97 4.58
CA GLY A 401 -31.32 -2.72 3.17
C GLY A 401 -29.91 -2.18 2.94
N ILE A 402 -29.52 -1.17 3.74
CA ILE A 402 -28.16 -0.59 3.70
C ILE A 402 -27.11 -1.69 3.90
N LEU A 403 -27.26 -2.52 4.92
CA LEU A 403 -26.30 -3.57 5.23
C LEU A 403 -26.24 -4.62 4.11
N ARG A 404 -27.35 -5.03 3.51
CA ARG A 404 -27.35 -5.98 2.39
C ARG A 404 -26.60 -5.43 1.17
N VAL A 405 -26.79 -4.15 0.84
CA VAL A 405 -26.11 -3.53 -0.31
C VAL A 405 -24.61 -3.47 -0.08
N ILE A 406 -24.16 -3.01 1.10
CA ILE A 406 -22.72 -2.89 1.38
C ILE A 406 -22.04 -4.27 1.49
N GLU A 407 -22.72 -5.26 2.11
CA GLU A 407 -22.22 -6.63 2.23
C GLU A 407 -22.03 -7.29 0.84
N THR A 408 -22.92 -7.00 -0.12
CA THR A 408 -22.73 -7.45 -1.51
C THR A 408 -21.47 -6.86 -2.16
N SER A 409 -21.15 -5.60 -1.86
CA SER A 409 -19.92 -4.97 -2.36
C SER A 409 -18.67 -5.58 -1.74
N MET A 410 -18.71 -5.89 -0.45
CA MET A 410 -17.64 -6.58 0.26
C MET A 410 -17.45 -8.03 -0.22
N GLU A 411 -18.56 -8.76 -0.46
CA GLU A 411 -18.53 -10.10 -1.05
C GLU A 411 -17.82 -10.08 -2.40
N LYS A 412 -18.14 -9.12 -3.28
CA LYS A 412 -17.46 -8.96 -4.58
C LYS A 412 -15.96 -8.73 -4.38
N ALA A 413 -15.56 -7.88 -3.44
CA ALA A 413 -14.15 -7.64 -3.15
C ALA A 413 -13.41 -8.92 -2.74
N ILE A 414 -14.03 -9.76 -1.90
CA ILE A 414 -13.46 -11.06 -1.51
C ILE A 414 -13.38 -12.01 -2.73
N ARG A 415 -14.38 -12.02 -3.63
CA ARG A 415 -14.35 -12.84 -4.85
C ARG A 415 -13.21 -12.45 -5.80
N VAL A 416 -12.89 -11.17 -5.90
CA VAL A 416 -11.76 -10.67 -6.72
C VAL A 416 -10.43 -11.29 -6.29
N ILE A 417 -10.17 -11.39 -4.99
CA ILE A 417 -8.90 -11.94 -4.48
C ILE A 417 -8.89 -13.46 -4.36
N SER A 418 -10.05 -14.10 -4.43
CA SER A 418 -10.20 -15.55 -4.28
C SER A 418 -10.68 -16.22 -5.58
N VAL A 419 -11.94 -16.19 -5.87
CA VAL A 419 -12.57 -16.92 -6.99
C VAL A 419 -11.97 -16.51 -8.34
N GLU A 420 -11.79 -15.20 -8.59
CA GLU A 420 -11.21 -14.71 -9.85
C GLU A 420 -9.74 -15.10 -10.02
N LYS A 421 -9.06 -15.43 -8.91
CA LYS A 421 -7.67 -15.93 -8.90
C LYS A 421 -7.57 -17.46 -8.79
N GLY A 422 -8.71 -18.17 -8.91
CA GLY A 422 -8.77 -19.62 -8.91
C GLY A 422 -8.72 -20.28 -7.52
N TYR A 423 -9.09 -19.55 -6.47
CA TYR A 423 -9.17 -20.06 -5.09
C TYR A 423 -10.62 -20.24 -4.66
N ASP A 424 -10.88 -21.34 -3.97
CA ASP A 424 -12.19 -21.59 -3.36
C ASP A 424 -12.25 -21.01 -1.95
N PRO A 425 -13.11 -20.02 -1.66
CA PRO A 425 -13.23 -19.44 -0.32
C PRO A 425 -13.56 -20.46 0.78
N ARG A 426 -14.12 -21.61 0.43
CA ARG A 426 -14.44 -22.69 1.37
C ARG A 426 -13.23 -23.36 2.01
N ASP A 427 -12.06 -23.21 1.41
CA ASP A 427 -10.81 -23.74 1.92
C ASP A 427 -10.12 -22.79 2.92
N PHE A 428 -10.70 -21.60 3.15
CA PHE A 428 -10.09 -20.54 3.94
C PHE A 428 -10.84 -20.24 5.23
N THR A 429 -10.18 -19.56 6.15
CA THR A 429 -10.77 -18.95 7.35
C THR A 429 -10.86 -17.43 7.13
N LEU A 430 -12.03 -16.83 7.35
CA LEU A 430 -12.21 -15.38 7.28
C LEU A 430 -11.69 -14.74 8.56
N VAL A 431 -10.62 -13.95 8.46
CA VAL A 431 -10.06 -13.16 9.57
C VAL A 431 -10.59 -11.73 9.47
N ALA A 432 -11.53 -11.39 10.35
CA ALA A 432 -12.22 -10.10 10.31
C ALA A 432 -11.65 -9.13 11.35
N PHE A 433 -11.24 -7.97 10.89
CA PHE A 433 -10.66 -6.92 11.71
C PHE A 433 -11.00 -5.52 11.21
N GLY A 434 -10.33 -4.48 11.74
CA GLY A 434 -10.76 -3.10 11.57
C GLY A 434 -11.93 -2.74 12.48
N GLY A 435 -12.35 -1.48 12.43
CA GLY A 435 -13.42 -0.97 13.30
C GLY A 435 -14.80 -1.52 12.99
N GLY A 436 -15.07 -1.92 11.73
CA GLY A 436 -16.36 -2.42 11.25
C GLY A 436 -16.37 -3.90 10.86
N GLY A 437 -15.21 -4.49 10.56
CA GLY A 437 -15.11 -5.83 9.99
C GLY A 437 -15.86 -6.93 10.74
N PRO A 438 -15.71 -7.06 12.06
CA PRO A 438 -16.41 -8.08 12.84
C PRO A 438 -17.94 -8.03 12.74
N LEU A 439 -18.54 -6.86 12.51
CA LEU A 439 -20.00 -6.69 12.41
C LEU A 439 -20.59 -7.38 11.18
N HIS A 440 -19.81 -7.56 10.12
CA HIS A 440 -20.24 -8.11 8.83
C HIS A 440 -19.71 -9.53 8.57
N ALA A 441 -18.74 -9.98 9.36
CA ALA A 441 -17.98 -11.21 9.11
C ALA A 441 -18.87 -12.47 8.98
N CYS A 442 -19.86 -12.64 9.84
CA CYS A 442 -20.75 -13.81 9.80
C CYS A 442 -21.68 -13.80 8.57
N SER A 443 -22.15 -12.63 8.14
CA SER A 443 -22.96 -12.50 6.91
C SER A 443 -22.14 -12.86 5.68
N LEU A 444 -20.92 -12.34 5.59
CA LEU A 444 -19.98 -12.61 4.50
C LEU A 444 -19.56 -14.08 4.46
N ALA A 445 -19.24 -14.68 5.61
CA ALA A 445 -18.89 -16.09 5.69
C ALA A 445 -20.02 -17.00 5.19
N ARG A 446 -21.29 -16.69 5.52
CA ARG A 446 -22.45 -17.43 5.00
C ARG A 446 -22.62 -17.27 3.48
N ALA A 447 -22.51 -16.05 2.96
CA ALA A 447 -22.64 -15.77 1.54
C ALA A 447 -21.57 -16.46 0.69
N LEU A 448 -20.33 -16.52 1.20
CA LEU A 448 -19.18 -17.14 0.55
C LEU A 448 -18.99 -18.62 0.92
N GLN A 449 -19.81 -19.16 1.83
CA GLN A 449 -19.68 -20.50 2.39
C GLN A 449 -18.31 -20.75 3.06
N VAL A 450 -17.69 -19.71 3.60
CA VAL A 450 -16.46 -19.83 4.39
C VAL A 450 -16.79 -20.51 5.72
N PRO A 451 -16.10 -21.61 6.08
CA PRO A 451 -16.53 -22.45 7.21
C PRO A 451 -16.22 -21.82 8.58
N ARG A 452 -15.30 -20.88 8.66
CA ARG A 452 -14.81 -20.30 9.93
C ARG A 452 -14.59 -18.81 9.84
N VAL A 453 -14.89 -18.13 10.95
CA VAL A 453 -14.57 -16.71 11.16
C VAL A 453 -13.66 -16.60 12.37
N LEU A 454 -12.54 -15.95 12.22
CA LEU A 454 -11.62 -15.58 13.29
C LEU A 454 -11.68 -14.07 13.51
N VAL A 455 -11.97 -13.65 14.72
CA VAL A 455 -11.89 -12.25 15.13
C VAL A 455 -10.78 -12.13 16.19
N PRO A 456 -9.69 -11.41 15.89
CA PRO A 456 -8.62 -11.18 16.86
C PRO A 456 -9.11 -10.41 18.09
N ALA A 457 -8.44 -10.56 19.23
CA ALA A 457 -8.81 -9.89 20.49
C ALA A 457 -8.77 -8.35 20.38
N LEU A 458 -7.94 -7.81 19.50
CA LEU A 458 -7.77 -6.37 19.27
C LEU A 458 -8.04 -6.02 17.79
N PRO A 459 -9.25 -6.27 17.27
CA PRO A 459 -9.51 -6.17 15.84
C PRO A 459 -9.31 -4.74 15.32
N GLY A 460 -9.65 -3.72 16.10
CA GLY A 460 -9.50 -2.31 15.70
C GLY A 460 -8.10 -1.72 15.83
N ALA A 461 -7.09 -2.53 16.22
CA ALA A 461 -5.69 -2.14 16.30
C ALA A 461 -4.77 -3.18 15.63
N LEU A 462 -5.33 -4.07 14.81
CA LEU A 462 -4.59 -5.18 14.23
C LEU A 462 -3.47 -4.72 13.30
N SER A 463 -3.66 -3.64 12.55
CA SER A 463 -2.60 -3.06 11.71
C SER A 463 -1.38 -2.67 12.54
N ALA A 464 -1.57 -1.99 13.67
CA ALA A 464 -0.47 -1.65 14.57
C ALA A 464 0.16 -2.91 15.22
N VAL A 465 -0.63 -3.94 15.54
CA VAL A 465 -0.11 -5.24 16.01
C VAL A 465 0.74 -5.89 14.92
N GLY A 466 0.30 -5.88 13.67
CA GLY A 466 1.07 -6.41 12.55
C GLY A 466 2.39 -5.67 12.33
N ILE A 467 2.39 -4.35 12.43
CA ILE A 467 3.62 -3.53 12.38
C ILE A 467 4.59 -3.91 13.52
N LEU A 468 4.06 -4.18 14.72
CA LEU A 468 4.87 -4.64 15.86
C LEU A 468 5.53 -5.98 15.58
N LEU A 469 4.80 -6.91 14.97
CA LEU A 469 5.19 -8.29 14.71
C LEU A 469 5.95 -8.49 13.38
N ALA A 470 5.94 -7.50 12.50
CA ALA A 470 6.58 -7.58 11.19
C ALA A 470 8.09 -7.81 11.30
N ASP A 471 8.63 -8.57 10.36
CA ASP A 471 10.07 -8.83 10.26
C ASP A 471 10.78 -7.68 9.53
N THR A 472 12.04 -7.42 9.85
CA THR A 472 12.86 -6.50 9.06
C THR A 472 13.24 -7.19 7.76
N MET A 473 12.93 -6.56 6.62
CA MET A 473 13.09 -7.19 5.30
C MET A 473 13.72 -6.22 4.30
N ARG A 474 14.52 -6.75 3.40
CA ARG A 474 15.06 -6.08 2.22
C ARG A 474 14.80 -6.95 1.01
N GLU A 475 14.44 -6.33 -0.08
CA GLU A 475 14.12 -7.00 -1.33
C GLU A 475 15.02 -6.45 -2.43
N TYR A 476 15.68 -7.36 -3.13
CA TYR A 476 16.54 -7.06 -4.25
C TYR A 476 16.09 -7.87 -5.44
N SER A 477 16.01 -7.25 -6.60
CA SER A 477 15.65 -7.91 -7.85
C SER A 477 16.65 -7.61 -8.95
N ARG A 478 16.71 -8.48 -9.95
CA ARG A 478 17.50 -8.29 -11.15
C ARG A 478 16.86 -9.03 -12.32
N THR A 479 16.73 -8.35 -13.44
CA THR A 479 16.27 -8.98 -14.67
C THR A 479 17.44 -9.70 -15.36
N VAL A 480 17.30 -11.00 -15.61
CA VAL A 480 18.34 -11.83 -16.25
C VAL A 480 17.97 -12.34 -17.65
N MET A 481 16.68 -12.49 -17.98
CA MET A 481 16.17 -12.94 -19.28
C MET A 481 16.86 -14.21 -19.83
N GLN A 482 16.96 -15.24 -19.01
CA GLN A 482 17.63 -16.49 -19.32
C GLN A 482 16.65 -17.67 -19.35
N ALA A 483 17.06 -18.80 -19.91
CA ALA A 483 16.29 -20.03 -19.86
C ALA A 483 16.25 -20.60 -18.43
N VAL A 484 15.22 -21.41 -18.13
CA VAL A 484 14.94 -21.91 -16.77
C VAL A 484 16.04 -22.79 -16.20
N ASP A 485 16.82 -23.47 -17.08
CA ASP A 485 17.95 -24.32 -16.75
C ASP A 485 19.30 -23.59 -16.63
N SER A 486 19.29 -22.25 -16.76
CA SER A 486 20.51 -21.44 -16.62
C SER A 486 20.99 -21.40 -15.18
N ASP A 487 22.32 -21.34 -15.01
CA ASP A 487 22.94 -21.12 -13.71
C ASP A 487 22.72 -19.65 -13.25
N LEU A 488 22.00 -19.48 -12.16
CA LEU A 488 21.70 -18.17 -11.54
C LEU A 488 22.48 -17.92 -10.25
N GLU A 489 23.37 -18.84 -9.82
CA GLU A 489 24.08 -18.72 -8.54
C GLU A 489 24.90 -17.43 -8.43
N GLY A 490 25.56 -17.01 -9.50
CA GLY A 490 26.31 -15.75 -9.53
C GLY A 490 25.41 -14.52 -9.31
N SER A 491 24.23 -14.49 -9.93
CA SER A 491 23.26 -13.40 -9.78
C SER A 491 22.70 -13.35 -8.36
N PHE A 492 22.38 -14.51 -7.76
CA PHE A 492 21.91 -14.57 -6.38
C PHE A 492 23.00 -14.15 -5.40
N ALA A 493 24.25 -14.60 -5.58
CA ALA A 493 25.37 -14.23 -4.71
C ALA A 493 25.61 -12.71 -4.70
N GLU A 494 25.48 -12.04 -5.84
CA GLU A 494 25.57 -10.56 -5.92
C GLU A 494 24.45 -9.88 -5.12
N LEU A 495 23.18 -10.29 -5.30
CA LEU A 495 22.03 -9.72 -4.61
C LEU A 495 22.09 -9.98 -3.10
N GLU A 496 22.46 -11.19 -2.69
CA GLU A 496 22.65 -11.56 -1.28
C GLU A 496 23.78 -10.74 -0.64
N GLY A 497 24.89 -10.53 -1.39
CA GLY A 497 25.99 -9.71 -0.94
C GLY A 497 25.57 -8.27 -0.62
N LEU A 498 24.74 -7.66 -1.47
CA LEU A 498 24.15 -6.34 -1.20
C LEU A 498 23.31 -6.35 0.06
N GLY A 499 22.43 -7.35 0.21
CA GLY A 499 21.55 -7.50 1.37
C GLY A 499 22.32 -7.67 2.68
N PHE A 500 23.33 -8.53 2.70
CA PHE A 500 24.14 -8.76 3.90
C PHE A 500 24.96 -7.54 4.30
N ILE A 501 25.49 -6.78 3.32
CA ILE A 501 26.22 -5.52 3.59
C ILE A 501 25.29 -4.50 4.26
N GLU A 502 24.07 -4.33 3.76
CA GLU A 502 23.11 -3.39 4.35
C GLU A 502 22.64 -3.83 5.74
N PHE A 503 22.40 -5.14 5.95
CA PHE A 503 22.03 -5.68 7.27
C PHE A 503 23.15 -5.48 8.29
N GLU A 504 24.39 -5.76 7.91
CA GLU A 504 25.56 -5.57 8.77
C GLU A 504 25.74 -4.08 9.14
N ALA A 505 25.57 -3.16 8.18
CA ALA A 505 25.63 -1.72 8.43
C ALA A 505 24.55 -1.23 9.40
N GLU A 506 23.40 -1.93 9.47
CA GLU A 506 22.32 -1.65 10.42
C GLU A 506 22.45 -2.47 11.72
N GLY A 507 23.51 -3.27 11.87
CA GLY A 507 23.73 -4.16 13.02
C GLY A 507 22.76 -5.34 13.11
N LEU A 508 22.21 -5.75 11.97
CA LEU A 508 21.23 -6.83 11.84
C LEU A 508 21.89 -8.11 11.32
N LYS A 509 21.23 -9.24 11.57
CA LYS A 509 21.51 -10.53 10.97
C LYS A 509 20.23 -11.06 10.35
N GLY A 510 20.33 -11.76 9.23
CA GLY A 510 19.18 -12.28 8.52
C GLY A 510 19.52 -13.52 7.70
N GLU A 511 18.48 -14.10 7.12
CA GLU A 511 18.52 -15.21 6.17
C GLU A 511 18.06 -14.71 4.81
N SER A 512 18.56 -15.30 3.72
CA SER A 512 18.11 -15.00 2.37
C SER A 512 17.07 -15.99 1.90
N PHE A 513 16.08 -15.49 1.15
CA PHE A 513 15.08 -16.29 0.46
C PHE A 513 15.18 -15.96 -1.04
N ARG A 514 15.36 -17.00 -1.86
CA ARG A 514 15.54 -16.85 -3.29
C ARG A 514 14.25 -17.19 -4.03
N SER A 515 13.87 -16.36 -4.98
CA SER A 515 12.76 -16.61 -5.90
C SER A 515 13.10 -16.19 -7.32
N VAL A 516 12.36 -16.69 -8.29
CA VAL A 516 12.48 -16.34 -9.69
C VAL A 516 11.12 -16.03 -10.28
N ASP A 517 11.09 -15.02 -11.14
CA ASP A 517 9.92 -14.69 -11.95
C ASP A 517 10.02 -15.45 -13.28
N LEU A 518 9.16 -16.44 -13.46
CA LEU A 518 9.14 -17.32 -14.63
C LEU A 518 7.95 -17.00 -15.54
N ARG A 519 8.17 -17.15 -16.85
CA ARG A 519 7.12 -17.09 -17.86
C ARG A 519 7.42 -18.04 -19.03
N TYR A 520 6.40 -18.44 -19.76
CA TYR A 520 6.64 -19.09 -21.05
C TYR A 520 7.16 -18.09 -22.08
N THR A 521 8.03 -18.56 -22.97
CA THR A 521 8.54 -17.74 -24.07
C THR A 521 7.38 -17.16 -24.89
N GLY A 522 7.40 -15.84 -25.10
CA GLY A 522 6.35 -15.11 -25.81
C GLY A 522 5.18 -14.63 -24.94
N GLN A 523 5.10 -15.01 -23.66
CA GLN A 523 4.13 -14.44 -22.72
C GLN A 523 4.61 -13.13 -22.12
N GLY A 524 3.65 -12.26 -21.76
CA GLY A 524 3.90 -10.94 -21.19
C GLY A 524 3.85 -10.87 -19.66
N TYR A 525 3.49 -11.98 -18.97
CA TYR A 525 3.29 -12.02 -17.52
C TYR A 525 4.12 -13.11 -16.88
N GLU A 526 4.72 -12.81 -15.77
CA GLU A 526 5.54 -13.70 -14.96
C GLU A 526 4.76 -14.21 -13.75
N LEU A 527 5.19 -15.35 -13.22
CA LEU A 527 4.78 -15.88 -11.94
C LEU A 527 6.02 -16.04 -11.06
N ASN A 528 5.96 -15.50 -9.85
CA ASN A 528 7.04 -15.66 -8.87
C ASN A 528 6.98 -17.06 -8.27
N ILE A 529 8.11 -17.74 -8.29
CA ILE A 529 8.28 -19.12 -7.81
C ILE A 529 9.52 -19.18 -6.91
N PRO A 530 9.46 -19.88 -5.77
CA PRO A 530 10.65 -20.15 -4.96
C PRO A 530 11.75 -20.84 -5.82
N TYR A 531 12.96 -20.34 -5.73
CA TYR A 531 14.08 -20.92 -6.46
C TYR A 531 14.58 -22.19 -5.79
N GLY A 532 14.59 -23.30 -6.55
CA GLY A 532 15.07 -24.59 -6.04
C GLY A 532 14.63 -25.77 -6.90
N PRO A 533 14.95 -26.99 -6.44
CA PRO A 533 14.50 -28.22 -7.12
C PRO A 533 12.96 -28.26 -7.23
N GLY A 534 12.46 -28.49 -8.45
CA GLY A 534 11.01 -28.58 -8.70
C GLY A 534 10.33 -27.26 -9.06
N MET A 535 11.04 -26.13 -9.14
CA MET A 535 10.47 -24.81 -9.48
C MET A 535 9.72 -24.82 -10.81
N GLU A 536 10.18 -25.58 -11.82
CA GLU A 536 9.49 -25.68 -13.12
C GLU A 536 8.13 -26.36 -12.99
N ALA A 537 8.05 -27.46 -12.24
CA ALA A 537 6.78 -28.15 -11.99
C ALA A 537 5.80 -27.28 -11.19
N GLU A 538 6.30 -26.51 -10.22
CA GLU A 538 5.52 -25.56 -9.45
C GLU A 538 5.00 -24.42 -10.33
N PHE A 539 5.85 -23.88 -11.21
CA PHE A 539 5.44 -22.89 -12.21
C PHE A 539 4.31 -23.41 -13.10
N HIS A 540 4.43 -24.62 -13.65
CA HIS A 540 3.39 -25.21 -14.48
C HIS A 540 2.07 -25.39 -13.72
N ALA A 541 2.14 -25.84 -12.46
CA ALA A 541 0.96 -26.03 -11.63
C ALA A 541 0.28 -24.69 -11.31
N LEU A 542 1.05 -23.67 -10.95
CA LEU A 542 0.53 -22.33 -10.67
C LEU A 542 -0.04 -21.67 -11.93
N HIS A 543 0.65 -21.80 -13.07
CA HIS A 543 0.20 -21.28 -14.35
C HIS A 543 -1.14 -21.91 -14.76
N LYS A 544 -1.26 -23.25 -14.65
CA LYS A 544 -2.51 -23.96 -14.93
C LYS A 544 -3.66 -23.52 -14.01
N ARG A 545 -3.38 -23.30 -12.72
CA ARG A 545 -4.39 -22.81 -11.76
C ARG A 545 -4.91 -21.42 -12.13
N ARG A 546 -4.01 -20.53 -12.56
CA ARG A 546 -4.35 -19.13 -12.84
C ARG A 546 -4.98 -18.92 -14.23
N TYR A 547 -4.56 -19.68 -15.21
CA TYR A 547 -4.92 -19.45 -16.62
C TYR A 547 -5.65 -20.64 -17.28
N GLY A 548 -5.81 -21.76 -16.60
CA GLY A 548 -6.38 -22.98 -17.15
C GLY A 548 -5.31 -23.79 -17.90
#